data_f3b66cdf505151d1ac64afe48feb6ca4
#
_entry.id   f3b66cdf505151d1ac64afe48feb6ca4
#
_cell.length_a   1.000
_cell.length_b   1.000
_cell.length_c   1.000
_cell.angle_alpha   90.00
_cell.angle_beta   90.00
_cell.angle_gamma   90.00
#
_symmetry.space_group_name_H-M   'P 1'
#
loop_
_entity.id
_entity.type
_entity.pdbx_description
1 polymer ?
#
loop_
_entity_poly.entity_id
_entity_poly.type
_entity_poly.pdbx_seq_one_letter_code
_entity_poly.pdbx_strand_id
1 'polypeptide(L)'
;AYWDLYYAYRDLDARSQAMKRSLEAWNRIKARQESDLESGAAEALAREQYYRFKSEVDEALSGKITLGTRTGNGSTGGTLEGAGGVQTAERRLRLITGMTITDGEIIRPCDEPTEADIAFDWNIIQHDALLMRPELRKQQMAVRKREMEILAARNFLNPRLDAVGRYRFRGFGDD
;
A
#
# COMPACT_ATOMS: atom_id res chain seq x y z
N ALA A 1 5.01 -2.92 3.74
CA ALA A 1 5.06 -1.61 4.41
C ALA A 1 6.35 -1.41 5.21
N TYR A 2 6.74 -2.33 6.14
CA TYR A 2 7.98 -2.18 6.91
C TYR A 2 9.21 -2.17 6.00
N TRP A 3 9.35 -3.14 5.11
CA TRP A 3 10.46 -3.23 4.16
C TRP A 3 10.43 -2.12 3.10
N ASP A 4 9.24 -1.59 2.76
CA ASP A 4 9.13 -0.42 1.89
C ASP A 4 9.74 0.81 2.57
N LEU A 5 9.50 0.97 3.88
CA LEU A 5 10.10 2.04 4.67
C LEU A 5 11.63 1.87 4.79
N TYR A 6 12.10 0.64 5.04
CA TYR A 6 13.52 0.34 5.06
C TYR A 6 14.19 0.70 3.74
N TYR A 7 13.60 0.26 2.62
CA TYR A 7 14.09 0.59 1.28
C TYR A 7 14.11 2.09 1.03
N ALA A 8 13.05 2.82 1.43
CA ALA A 8 12.99 4.27 1.26
C ALA A 8 14.10 5.00 2.01
N TYR A 9 14.46 4.56 3.21
CA TYR A 9 15.62 5.10 3.94
C TYR A 9 16.95 4.81 3.25
N ARG A 10 17.13 3.60 2.70
CA ARG A 10 18.35 3.25 1.96
C ARG A 10 18.48 4.03 0.67
N ASP A 11 17.36 4.24 -0.06
CA ASP A 11 17.33 5.08 -1.27
C ASP A 11 17.67 6.54 -0.94
N LEU A 12 17.08 7.08 0.13
CA LEU A 12 17.39 8.43 0.62
C LEU A 12 18.88 8.59 0.96
N ASP A 13 19.48 7.61 1.66
CA ASP A 13 20.89 7.63 2.02
C ASP A 13 21.79 7.59 0.78
N ALA A 14 21.48 6.70 -0.18
CA ALA A 14 22.21 6.59 -1.44
C ALA A 14 22.16 7.91 -2.26
N ARG A 15 20.99 8.52 -2.39
CA ARG A 15 20.82 9.82 -3.08
C ARG A 15 21.48 10.96 -2.33
N SER A 16 21.42 10.97 -1.01
CA SER A 16 22.12 11.95 -0.18
C SER A 16 23.63 11.87 -0.36
N GLN A 17 24.20 10.66 -0.44
CA GLN A 17 25.63 10.47 -0.75
C GLN A 17 25.97 10.92 -2.17
N ALA A 18 25.12 10.64 -3.16
CA ALA A 18 25.30 11.12 -4.54
C ALA A 18 25.30 12.65 -4.61
N MET A 19 24.36 13.31 -3.92
CA MET A 19 24.30 14.76 -3.81
C MET A 19 25.58 15.35 -3.18
N LYS A 20 26.06 14.77 -2.09
CA LYS A 20 27.32 15.21 -1.44
C LYS A 20 28.52 15.11 -2.38
N ARG A 21 28.65 13.99 -3.09
CA ARG A 21 29.72 13.79 -4.08
C ARG A 21 29.62 14.77 -5.24
N SER A 22 28.41 15.07 -5.72
CA SER A 22 28.22 16.06 -6.78
C SER A 22 28.55 17.47 -6.32
N LEU A 23 28.26 17.83 -5.06
CA LEU A 23 28.66 19.09 -4.47
C LEU A 23 30.20 19.24 -4.40
N GLU A 24 30.89 18.19 -3.98
CA GLU A 24 32.36 18.17 -3.93
C GLU A 24 32.95 18.31 -5.35
N ALA A 25 32.35 17.64 -6.35
CA ALA A 25 32.76 17.75 -7.75
C ALA A 25 32.55 19.19 -8.27
N TRP A 26 31.38 19.77 -8.01
CA TRP A 26 31.09 21.14 -8.38
C TRP A 26 32.09 22.13 -7.72
N ASN A 27 32.36 22.01 -6.44
CA ASN A 27 33.33 22.88 -5.74
C ASN A 27 34.74 22.76 -6.33
N ARG A 28 35.18 21.56 -6.75
CA ARG A 28 36.48 21.37 -7.43
C ARG A 28 36.50 22.06 -8.81
N ILE A 29 35.45 21.92 -9.60
CA ILE A 29 35.35 22.53 -10.93
C ILE A 29 35.28 24.05 -10.80
N LYS A 30 34.54 24.57 -9.82
CA LYS A 30 34.46 26.00 -9.53
C LYS A 30 35.83 26.60 -9.17
N ALA A 31 36.59 25.93 -8.30
CA ALA A 31 37.94 26.35 -7.95
C ALA A 31 38.89 26.35 -9.13
N ARG A 32 38.75 25.39 -10.07
CA ARG A 32 39.52 25.36 -11.32
C ARG A 32 39.13 26.50 -12.29
N GLN A 33 37.85 26.79 -12.38
CA GLN A 33 37.33 27.88 -13.17
C GLN A 33 37.86 29.24 -12.65
N GLU A 34 37.88 29.44 -11.34
CA GLU A 34 38.44 30.65 -10.71
C GLU A 34 39.96 30.81 -10.97
N SER A 35 40.64 29.72 -11.32
CA SER A 35 42.04 29.65 -11.71
C SER A 35 42.27 29.66 -13.23
N ASP A 36 41.26 29.95 -14.05
CA ASP A 36 41.24 29.89 -15.52
C ASP A 36 41.67 28.52 -16.13
N LEU A 37 41.55 27.44 -15.36
CA LEU A 37 41.88 26.08 -15.80
C LEU A 37 40.69 25.30 -16.36
N GLU A 38 39.48 25.79 -16.16
CA GLU A 38 38.22 25.17 -16.64
C GLU A 38 37.28 26.22 -17.24
N SER A 39 36.40 25.76 -18.15
CA SER A 39 35.43 26.66 -18.79
C SER A 39 34.21 26.93 -17.89
N GLY A 40 33.57 28.08 -18.04
CA GLY A 40 32.32 28.40 -17.35
C GLY A 40 31.17 27.44 -17.71
N ALA A 41 31.24 26.81 -18.90
CA ALA A 41 30.26 25.80 -19.28
C ALA A 41 30.39 24.52 -18.43
N ALA A 42 31.62 24.14 -18.08
CA ALA A 42 31.84 22.95 -17.19
C ALA A 42 31.33 23.20 -15.77
N GLU A 43 31.50 24.43 -15.25
CA GLU A 43 30.93 24.82 -13.96
C GLU A 43 29.42 24.81 -13.99
N ALA A 44 28.79 25.36 -15.03
CA ALA A 44 27.33 25.41 -15.18
C ALA A 44 26.73 24.01 -15.23
N LEU A 45 27.39 23.05 -15.94
CA LEU A 45 26.96 21.66 -16.00
C LEU A 45 27.08 20.95 -14.63
N ALA A 46 28.18 21.16 -13.91
CA ALA A 46 28.37 20.56 -12.59
C ALA A 46 27.36 21.11 -11.56
N ARG A 47 27.04 22.39 -11.66
CA ARG A 47 26.01 23.05 -10.84
C ARG A 47 24.62 22.48 -11.14
N GLU A 48 24.25 22.34 -12.41
CA GLU A 48 22.98 21.71 -12.82
C GLU A 48 22.88 20.31 -12.26
N GLN A 49 23.93 19.51 -12.36
CA GLN A 49 23.96 18.14 -11.85
C GLN A 49 23.77 18.11 -10.33
N TYR A 50 24.38 19.03 -9.58
CA TYR A 50 24.16 19.12 -8.13
C TYR A 50 22.70 19.42 -7.79
N TYR A 51 22.06 20.39 -8.46
CA TYR A 51 20.66 20.71 -8.18
C TYR A 51 19.71 19.60 -8.58
N ARG A 52 20.03 18.84 -9.61
CA ARG A 52 19.28 17.64 -9.98
C ARG A 52 19.33 16.58 -8.88
N PHE A 53 20.52 16.24 -8.36
CA PHE A 53 20.61 15.31 -7.24
C PHE A 53 19.95 15.83 -5.96
N LYS A 54 20.00 17.15 -5.74
CA LYS A 54 19.28 17.76 -4.63
C LYS A 54 17.76 17.57 -4.75
N SER A 55 17.22 17.79 -5.93
CA SER A 55 15.79 17.50 -6.19
C SER A 55 15.43 16.04 -6.00
N GLU A 56 16.32 15.11 -6.40
CA GLU A 56 16.12 13.67 -6.17
C GLU A 56 16.12 13.30 -4.68
N VAL A 57 16.91 13.98 -3.85
CA VAL A 57 16.90 13.81 -2.39
C VAL A 57 15.58 14.29 -1.80
N ASP A 58 15.09 15.45 -2.23
CA ASP A 58 13.81 16.00 -1.78
C ASP A 58 12.65 15.07 -2.18
N GLU A 59 12.69 14.50 -3.39
CA GLU A 59 11.73 13.49 -3.85
C GLU A 59 11.83 12.16 -3.05
N ALA A 60 13.03 11.73 -2.68
CA ALA A 60 13.22 10.53 -1.87
C ALA A 60 12.72 10.72 -0.43
N LEU A 61 12.72 11.94 0.08
CA LEU A 61 12.21 12.26 1.41
C LEU A 61 10.68 12.37 1.41
N SER A 62 10.14 13.24 0.55
CA SER A 62 8.71 13.60 0.55
C SER A 62 7.85 12.69 -0.32
N GLY A 63 8.43 12.00 -1.29
CA GLY A 63 7.75 11.28 -2.35
C GLY A 63 7.49 12.15 -3.57
N LYS A 64 7.34 11.49 -4.71
CA LYS A 64 6.98 12.14 -5.97
C LYS A 64 5.48 12.28 -6.07
N ILE A 65 5.01 13.48 -6.37
CA ILE A 65 3.59 13.74 -6.62
C ILE A 65 3.25 13.20 -8.01
N THR A 66 2.43 12.13 -8.06
CA THR A 66 1.85 11.65 -9.31
C THR A 66 0.51 12.37 -9.52
N LEU A 67 0.41 13.10 -10.63
CA LEU A 67 -0.85 13.69 -11.05
C LEU A 67 -1.84 12.54 -11.35
N GLY A 68 -2.99 12.57 -10.68
CA GLY A 68 -4.04 11.58 -10.88
C GLY A 68 -4.51 11.53 -12.34
N THR A 69 -5.08 10.40 -12.74
CA THR A 69 -5.61 10.17 -14.07
C THR A 69 -6.70 11.21 -14.40
N ARG A 70 -6.63 11.82 -15.57
CA ARG A 70 -7.69 12.70 -16.07
C ARG A 70 -9.02 11.95 -16.12
N THR A 71 -10.00 12.40 -15.37
CA THR A 71 -11.35 11.90 -15.48
C THR A 71 -11.96 12.35 -16.80
N GLY A 72 -12.87 11.56 -17.40
CA GLY A 72 -13.47 11.82 -18.71
C GLY A 72 -14.24 13.16 -18.84
N ASN A 73 -14.47 13.89 -17.76
CA ASN A 73 -15.06 15.22 -17.72
C ASN A 73 -14.00 16.36 -17.77
N GLY A 74 -12.73 16.05 -18.00
CA GLY A 74 -11.64 17.04 -18.12
C GLY A 74 -11.14 17.61 -16.79
N SER A 75 -11.72 17.24 -15.64
CA SER A 75 -11.19 17.61 -14.35
C SER A 75 -10.03 16.66 -13.99
N THR A 76 -8.93 17.25 -13.53
CA THR A 76 -7.84 16.46 -12.94
C THR A 76 -8.34 15.97 -11.60
N GLY A 77 -8.71 14.69 -11.51
CA GLY A 77 -9.13 14.08 -10.26
C GLY A 77 -8.01 14.28 -9.23
N GLY A 78 -8.29 15.02 -8.18
CA GLY A 78 -7.33 15.54 -7.22
C GLY A 78 -6.80 14.52 -6.21
N THR A 79 -6.55 13.29 -6.60
CA THR A 79 -5.77 12.36 -5.81
C THR A 79 -4.29 12.59 -6.11
N LEU A 80 -3.70 13.51 -5.38
CA LEU A 80 -2.26 13.60 -5.23
C LEU A 80 -1.79 12.37 -4.45
N GLU A 81 -1.62 11.27 -5.15
CA GLU A 81 -1.05 10.07 -4.56
C GLU A 81 0.47 10.22 -4.60
N GLY A 82 1.08 10.44 -3.44
CA GLY A 82 2.53 10.45 -3.31
C GLY A 82 3.06 9.04 -3.59
N ALA A 83 3.84 8.88 -4.66
CA ALA A 83 4.52 7.63 -4.96
C ALA A 83 5.94 7.67 -4.40
N GLY A 84 6.29 6.69 -3.58
CA GLY A 84 7.63 6.58 -2.98
C GLY A 84 7.87 7.59 -1.85
N GLY A 85 9.13 7.67 -1.42
CA GLY A 85 9.58 8.57 -0.36
C GLY A 85 9.37 8.04 1.06
N VAL A 86 10.26 8.48 1.96
CA VAL A 86 10.27 8.05 3.36
C VAL A 86 8.98 8.43 4.07
N GLN A 87 8.53 9.68 3.92
CA GLN A 87 7.32 10.16 4.59
C GLN A 87 6.05 9.42 4.16
N THR A 88 5.95 9.06 2.88
CA THR A 88 4.80 8.31 2.35
C THR A 88 4.81 6.87 2.87
N ALA A 89 5.98 6.22 2.88
CA ALA A 89 6.15 4.86 3.40
C ALA A 89 5.87 4.80 4.90
N GLU A 90 6.32 5.81 5.67
CA GLU A 90 6.05 5.93 7.10
C GLU A 90 4.56 6.09 7.39
N ARG A 91 3.86 7.00 6.70
CA ARG A 91 2.41 7.19 6.86
C ARG A 91 1.63 5.91 6.55
N ARG A 92 2.04 5.18 5.53
CA ARG A 92 1.43 3.90 5.17
C ARG A 92 1.65 2.84 6.27
N LEU A 93 2.84 2.79 6.87
CA LEU A 93 3.12 1.90 7.99
C LEU A 93 2.26 2.26 9.21
N ARG A 94 2.18 3.55 9.59
CA ARG A 94 1.34 4.04 10.69
C ARG A 94 -0.13 3.71 10.47
N LEU A 95 -0.63 3.86 9.25
CA LEU A 95 -2.02 3.52 8.91
C LEU A 95 -2.31 2.02 9.14
N ILE A 96 -1.38 1.13 8.73
CA ILE A 96 -1.56 -0.32 8.87
C ILE A 96 -1.45 -0.77 10.33
N THR A 97 -0.58 -0.14 11.11
CA THR A 97 -0.38 -0.45 12.54
C THR A 97 -1.38 0.24 13.47
N GLY A 98 -2.18 1.18 12.96
CA GLY A 98 -3.12 1.97 13.76
C GLY A 98 -2.47 3.04 14.64
N MET A 99 -1.21 3.41 14.35
CA MET A 99 -0.50 4.46 15.07
C MET A 99 -1.00 5.85 14.65
N THR A 100 -0.90 6.83 15.55
CA THR A 100 -1.22 8.23 15.22
C THR A 100 -0.27 8.78 14.16
N ILE A 101 -0.82 9.54 13.21
CA ILE A 101 -0.04 10.07 12.07
C ILE A 101 0.86 11.23 12.51
N THR A 102 0.46 11.96 13.56
CA THR A 102 1.10 13.21 13.99
C THR A 102 1.46 13.16 15.47
N ASP A 103 2.28 12.22 15.87
CA ASP A 103 2.83 12.12 17.23
C ASP A 103 4.16 12.88 17.41
N GLY A 104 4.73 13.41 16.30
CA GLY A 104 6.02 14.08 16.31
C GLY A 104 7.24 13.14 16.31
N GLU A 105 7.00 11.83 16.34
CA GLU A 105 8.06 10.83 16.30
C GLU A 105 8.32 10.34 14.87
N ILE A 106 9.55 9.93 14.58
CA ILE A 106 9.95 9.37 13.28
C ILE A 106 10.21 7.88 13.47
N ILE A 107 9.54 7.06 12.68
CA ILE A 107 9.76 5.62 12.67
C ILE A 107 10.97 5.31 11.79
N ARG A 108 12.02 4.75 12.39
CA ARG A 108 13.19 4.29 11.67
C ARG A 108 13.33 2.78 11.80
N PRO A 109 13.32 2.02 10.69
CA PRO A 109 13.55 0.58 10.72
C PRO A 109 15.02 0.29 11.10
N CYS A 110 15.23 -0.67 11.99
CA CYS A 110 16.54 -1.06 12.48
C CYS A 110 16.96 -2.47 12.04
N ASP A 111 16.00 -3.31 11.62
CA ASP A 111 16.29 -4.67 11.18
C ASP A 111 16.83 -4.68 9.74
N GLU A 112 17.79 -5.55 9.48
CA GLU A 112 18.26 -5.80 8.12
C GLU A 112 17.49 -6.95 7.48
N PRO A 113 17.23 -6.90 6.14
CA PRO A 113 16.57 -7.99 5.46
C PRO A 113 17.44 -9.26 5.53
N THR A 114 16.78 -10.39 5.74
CA THR A 114 17.45 -11.69 5.74
C THR A 114 17.93 -12.01 4.33
N GLU A 115 19.23 -12.20 4.15
CA GLU A 115 19.86 -12.58 2.88
C GLU A 115 19.96 -14.11 2.71
N ALA A 116 19.38 -14.88 3.64
CA ALA A 116 19.43 -16.33 3.58
C ALA A 116 18.61 -16.86 2.41
N ASP A 117 19.21 -17.78 1.63
CA ASP A 117 18.48 -18.52 0.60
C ASP A 117 17.44 -19.42 1.26
N ILE A 118 16.17 -19.14 1.01
CA ILE A 118 15.06 -19.94 1.52
C ILE A 118 14.68 -20.98 0.48
N ALA A 119 15.06 -22.23 0.70
CA ALA A 119 14.59 -23.36 -0.09
C ALA A 119 13.23 -23.85 0.46
N PHE A 120 12.20 -23.74 -0.38
CA PHE A 120 10.87 -24.22 -0.02
C PHE A 120 10.65 -25.66 -0.51
N ASP A 121 10.19 -26.54 0.39
CA ASP A 121 9.65 -27.84 -0.04
C ASP A 121 8.23 -27.63 -0.58
N TRP A 122 8.09 -27.78 -1.91
CA TRP A 122 6.83 -27.56 -2.59
C TRP A 122 5.71 -28.47 -2.09
N ASN A 123 6.00 -29.71 -1.76
CA ASN A 123 4.98 -30.66 -1.31
C ASN A 123 4.39 -30.26 0.03
N ILE A 124 5.23 -29.82 0.97
CA ILE A 124 4.79 -29.34 2.29
C ILE A 124 3.94 -28.09 2.12
N ILE A 125 4.41 -27.11 1.33
CA ILE A 125 3.68 -25.86 1.09
C ILE A 125 2.33 -26.11 0.43
N GLN A 126 2.27 -27.01 -0.57
CA GLN A 126 1.02 -27.35 -1.24
C GLN A 126 0.02 -27.97 -0.27
N HIS A 127 0.48 -28.91 0.57
CA HIS A 127 -0.37 -29.54 1.59
C HIS A 127 -0.90 -28.50 2.58
N ASP A 128 -0.05 -27.67 3.12
CA ASP A 128 -0.44 -26.63 4.07
C ASP A 128 -1.37 -25.58 3.43
N ALA A 129 -1.12 -25.22 2.17
CA ALA A 129 -1.99 -24.32 1.43
C ALA A 129 -3.40 -24.90 1.26
N LEU A 130 -3.53 -26.20 0.98
CA LEU A 130 -4.83 -26.85 0.85
C LEU A 130 -5.59 -26.93 2.20
N LEU A 131 -4.89 -27.10 3.31
CA LEU A 131 -5.49 -27.18 4.63
C LEU A 131 -5.82 -25.81 5.24
N MET A 132 -4.95 -24.82 5.04
CA MET A 132 -5.00 -23.58 5.80
C MET A 132 -5.62 -22.40 5.02
N ARG A 133 -5.74 -22.47 3.70
CA ARG A 133 -6.25 -21.35 2.91
C ARG A 133 -7.70 -21.02 3.25
N PRO A 134 -7.99 -19.80 3.71
CA PRO A 134 -9.35 -19.38 4.05
C PRO A 134 -10.29 -19.37 2.84
N GLU A 135 -9.75 -19.16 1.63
CA GLU A 135 -10.52 -19.15 0.39
C GLU A 135 -11.13 -20.54 0.11
N LEU A 136 -10.38 -21.60 0.34
CA LEU A 136 -10.88 -22.96 0.17
C LEU A 136 -11.96 -23.30 1.19
N ARG A 137 -11.79 -22.90 2.45
CA ARG A 137 -12.82 -23.03 3.48
C ARG A 137 -14.09 -22.25 3.12
N LYS A 138 -13.94 -21.03 2.60
CA LYS A 138 -15.07 -20.23 2.12
C LYS A 138 -15.85 -20.96 1.01
N GLN A 139 -15.15 -21.55 0.05
CA GLN A 139 -15.77 -22.33 -1.02
C GLN A 139 -16.46 -23.60 -0.51
N GLN A 140 -15.86 -24.32 0.42
CA GLN A 140 -16.51 -25.48 1.07
C GLN A 140 -17.81 -25.08 1.77
N MET A 141 -17.82 -23.94 2.49
CA MET A 141 -19.03 -23.42 3.13
C MET A 141 -20.08 -22.98 2.10
N ALA A 142 -19.66 -22.42 0.97
CA ALA A 142 -20.55 -22.06 -0.12
C ALA A 142 -21.22 -23.31 -0.73
N VAL A 143 -20.49 -24.40 -0.92
CA VAL A 143 -21.06 -25.68 -1.38
C VAL A 143 -22.10 -26.21 -0.38
N ARG A 144 -21.77 -26.27 0.91
CA ARG A 144 -22.71 -26.70 1.96
C ARG A 144 -23.97 -25.83 2.00
N LYS A 145 -23.82 -24.51 1.82
CA LYS A 145 -24.96 -23.61 1.72
C LYS A 145 -25.88 -24.00 0.57
N ARG A 146 -25.32 -24.28 -0.62
CA ARG A 146 -26.12 -24.72 -1.79
C ARG A 146 -26.80 -26.08 -1.57
N GLU A 147 -26.14 -27.01 -0.89
CA GLU A 147 -26.77 -28.29 -0.51
C GLU A 147 -27.99 -28.07 0.40
N MET A 148 -27.88 -27.19 1.40
CA MET A 148 -29.01 -26.83 2.27
C MET A 148 -30.12 -26.09 1.51
N GLU A 149 -29.80 -25.22 0.57
CA GLU A 149 -30.77 -24.56 -0.31
C GLU A 149 -31.54 -25.57 -1.17
N ILE A 150 -30.89 -26.65 -1.66
CA ILE A 150 -31.54 -27.75 -2.39
C ILE A 150 -32.50 -28.49 -1.48
N LEU A 151 -32.11 -28.80 -0.24
CA LEU A 151 -33.01 -29.47 0.73
C LEU A 151 -34.22 -28.60 1.06
N ALA A 152 -34.02 -27.29 1.25
CA ALA A 152 -35.10 -26.34 1.48
C ALA A 152 -36.06 -26.28 0.26
N ALA A 153 -35.51 -26.20 -0.95
CA ALA A 153 -36.30 -26.21 -2.18
C ALA A 153 -37.14 -27.50 -2.35
N ARG A 154 -36.55 -28.68 -1.99
CA ARG A 154 -37.29 -29.95 -1.99
C ARG A 154 -38.45 -29.96 -1.00
N ASN A 155 -38.26 -29.34 0.19
CA ASN A 155 -39.33 -29.22 1.18
C ASN A 155 -40.51 -28.38 0.70
N PHE A 156 -40.24 -27.36 -0.13
CA PHE A 156 -41.34 -26.58 -0.76
C PHE A 156 -42.15 -27.33 -1.80
N LEU A 157 -41.63 -28.46 -2.32
CA LEU A 157 -42.39 -29.33 -3.22
C LEU A 157 -43.39 -30.23 -2.47
N ASN A 158 -43.22 -30.38 -1.14
CA ASN A 158 -44.19 -31.14 -0.34
C ASN A 158 -45.49 -30.38 -0.18
N PRO A 159 -46.65 -31.05 -0.31
CA PRO A 159 -47.94 -30.41 -0.11
C PRO A 159 -48.06 -29.87 1.32
N ARG A 160 -48.44 -28.59 1.44
CA ARG A 160 -48.69 -27.99 2.74
C ARG A 160 -50.15 -28.15 3.12
N LEU A 161 -50.42 -28.75 4.26
CA LEU A 161 -51.74 -28.86 4.84
C LEU A 161 -51.80 -27.99 6.10
N ASP A 162 -52.52 -26.87 6.02
CA ASP A 162 -52.73 -25.99 7.18
C ASP A 162 -54.18 -26.13 7.63
N ALA A 163 -54.42 -26.53 8.86
CA ALA A 163 -55.73 -26.50 9.48
C ALA A 163 -55.88 -25.19 10.29
N VAL A 164 -56.70 -24.27 9.85
CA VAL A 164 -56.96 -23.00 10.53
C VAL A 164 -58.36 -23.00 11.15
N GLY A 165 -58.42 -23.09 12.48
CA GLY A 165 -59.68 -22.90 13.23
C GLY A 165 -59.78 -21.45 13.74
N ARG A 166 -60.82 -20.75 13.37
CA ARG A 166 -61.14 -19.41 13.90
C ARG A 166 -62.43 -19.41 14.66
N TYR A 167 -62.38 -19.26 15.97
CA TYR A 167 -63.56 -19.10 16.81
C TYR A 167 -63.70 -17.64 17.21
N ARG A 168 -64.92 -17.06 16.94
CA ARG A 168 -65.20 -15.63 17.25
C ARG A 168 -66.44 -15.57 18.15
N PHE A 169 -66.23 -15.14 19.38
CA PHE A 169 -67.31 -14.78 20.30
C PHE A 169 -67.69 -13.34 20.10
N ARG A 170 -68.98 -13.10 19.87
CA ARG A 170 -69.55 -11.73 19.90
C ARG A 170 -70.56 -11.71 21.01
N GLY A 171 -70.32 -11.04 22.10
CA GLY A 171 -71.32 -10.71 23.11
C GLY A 171 -71.99 -9.40 22.72
N PHE A 172 -73.31 -9.43 22.59
CA PHE A 172 -74.14 -8.21 22.65
C PHE A 172 -74.40 -7.98 24.14
N GLY A 173 -73.87 -6.91 24.72
CA GLY A 173 -74.26 -6.44 26.04
C GLY A 173 -75.45 -5.50 25.80
N ASP A 174 -76.59 -5.81 26.36
CA ASP A 174 -77.61 -4.84 26.66
C ASP A 174 -77.33 -4.31 28.07
N ASP A 175 -77.20 -2.96 28.19
CA ASP A 175 -77.26 -2.28 29.43
C ASP A 175 -78.70 -2.18 29.91
#